data_7d64f73e89ea5171eb3aac1073274f34
#
_entry.id   7d64f73e89ea5171eb3aac1073274f34
#
_cell.length_a   1.000
_cell.length_b   1.000
_cell.length_c   1.000
_cell.angle_alpha   90.00
_cell.angle_beta   90.00
_cell.angle_gamma   90.00
#
_symmetry.space_group_name_H-M   'P 1'
#
loop_
_entity.id
_entity.type
_entity.pdbx_description
1 polymer ?
#
loop_
_entity_poly.entity_id
_entity_poly.type
_entity_poly.pdbx_seq_one_letter_code
_entity_poly.pdbx_strand_id
1 'polypeptide(L)'
;MTAFDAIAMQATNLRNLLNTGAFRFVDERTPWFPYTSGQVGPYYVQSTTVEKDGLAYATAIQSLVGLIQAQAGAFDAISGGETRDWDFSNPVAIALRKPHLKMYKDGKVLGADIAGKTFLHVADLNNEGSSARDHWKPIIEQGGGRLAGVVSFVDRMEDGFTVLKKLGLRLFCVVPLDARAWDIARETGFVSAALYMELVARQDNRDAWAERALLSHPDYFRRFHQDPQTRAKAARIINTYTRISADLERIVNTP
;
A
#
# COMPACT_ATOMS: atom_id res chain seq x y z
N MET A 1 0.23 -30.49 6.28
CA MET A 1 0.22 -29.09 5.87
C MET A 1 -0.45 -29.00 4.52
N THR A 2 -1.61 -28.34 4.42
CA THR A 2 -2.25 -28.02 3.14
C THR A 2 -1.29 -27.16 2.32
N ALA A 3 -1.19 -27.42 1.01
CA ALA A 3 -0.38 -26.58 0.11
C ALA A 3 -0.80 -25.12 0.26
N PHE A 4 0.18 -24.20 0.28
CA PHE A 4 -0.06 -22.77 0.35
C PHE A 4 -0.82 -22.31 -0.90
N ASP A 5 -2.08 -21.91 -0.75
CA ASP A 5 -2.94 -21.44 -1.82
C ASP A 5 -3.01 -19.91 -1.81
N ALA A 6 -2.14 -19.27 -2.59
CA ALA A 6 -2.06 -17.83 -2.71
C ALA A 6 -3.35 -17.21 -3.27
N ILE A 7 -4.07 -17.93 -4.12
CA ILE A 7 -5.31 -17.45 -4.74
C ILE A 7 -6.44 -17.37 -3.71
N ALA A 8 -6.65 -18.46 -2.98
CA ALA A 8 -7.65 -18.49 -1.92
C ALA A 8 -7.34 -17.51 -0.80
N MET A 9 -6.05 -17.35 -0.46
CA MET A 9 -5.58 -16.36 0.53
C MET A 9 -5.91 -14.93 0.09
N GLN A 10 -5.57 -14.54 -1.15
CA GLN A 10 -5.90 -13.23 -1.70
C GLN A 10 -7.41 -12.98 -1.66
N ALA A 11 -8.20 -13.93 -2.18
CA ALA A 11 -9.64 -13.78 -2.27
C ALA A 11 -10.31 -13.62 -0.89
N THR A 12 -9.90 -14.39 0.10
CA THR A 12 -10.44 -14.33 1.46
C THR A 12 -10.10 -12.99 2.11
N ASN A 13 -8.85 -12.57 2.06
CA ASN A 13 -8.43 -11.32 2.70
C ASN A 13 -8.98 -10.09 1.98
N LEU A 14 -9.10 -10.12 0.64
CA LEU A 14 -9.74 -9.03 -0.10
C LEU A 14 -11.21 -8.86 0.28
N ARG A 15 -11.99 -9.97 0.41
CA ARG A 15 -13.37 -9.90 0.90
C ARG A 15 -13.45 -9.34 2.31
N ASN A 16 -12.54 -9.72 3.19
CA ASN A 16 -12.47 -9.17 4.55
C ASN A 16 -12.19 -7.65 4.52
N LEU A 17 -11.26 -7.18 3.70
CA LEU A 17 -10.98 -5.76 3.49
C LEU A 17 -12.22 -5.01 2.98
N LEU A 18 -12.92 -5.56 1.99
CA LEU A 18 -14.13 -4.96 1.44
C LEU A 18 -15.25 -4.89 2.50
N ASN A 19 -15.50 -5.99 3.22
CA ASN A 19 -16.51 -6.08 4.27
C ASN A 19 -16.25 -5.14 5.46
N THR A 20 -14.99 -4.91 5.83
CA THR A 20 -14.61 -4.01 6.92
C THR A 20 -14.54 -2.53 6.49
N GLY A 21 -14.81 -2.24 5.21
CA GLY A 21 -14.83 -0.88 4.68
C GLY A 21 -13.44 -0.29 4.45
N ALA A 22 -12.47 -1.15 4.08
CA ALA A 22 -11.11 -0.72 3.76
C ALA A 22 -11.04 0.19 2.55
N PHE A 23 -11.96 0.02 1.60
CA PHE A 23 -11.95 0.75 0.35
C PHE A 23 -12.94 1.92 0.34
N ARG A 24 -12.48 3.03 -0.19
CA ARG A 24 -13.32 4.12 -0.67
C ARG A 24 -13.09 4.22 -2.16
N PHE A 25 -14.15 4.17 -2.94
CA PHE A 25 -14.10 4.26 -4.39
C PHE A 25 -14.56 5.63 -4.86
N VAL A 26 -14.18 5.99 -6.10
CA VAL A 26 -14.66 7.21 -6.75
C VAL A 26 -16.17 7.20 -6.92
N ASP A 27 -16.75 8.37 -6.83
CA ASP A 27 -18.16 8.66 -7.07
C ASP A 27 -18.28 10.06 -7.74
N GLU A 28 -19.53 10.52 -7.94
CA GLU A 28 -19.80 11.85 -8.53
C GLU A 28 -19.21 13.01 -7.71
N ARG A 29 -19.02 12.84 -6.39
CA ARG A 29 -18.48 13.86 -5.48
C ARG A 29 -16.98 13.79 -5.35
N THR A 30 -16.41 12.60 -5.53
CA THR A 30 -14.98 12.31 -5.38
C THR A 30 -14.47 11.59 -6.62
N PRO A 31 -14.19 12.31 -7.71
CA PRO A 31 -13.84 11.69 -9.00
C PRO A 31 -12.45 11.06 -9.04
N TRP A 32 -11.62 11.35 -8.07
CA TRP A 32 -10.30 10.75 -7.85
C TRP A 32 -9.81 10.96 -6.42
N PHE A 33 -8.90 10.09 -5.96
CA PHE A 33 -8.22 10.20 -4.67
C PHE A 33 -6.76 10.59 -4.86
N PRO A 34 -6.24 11.59 -4.09
CA PRO A 34 -4.84 11.95 -4.12
C PRO A 34 -4.02 10.96 -3.27
N TYR A 35 -2.85 10.57 -3.79
CA TYR A 35 -1.89 9.75 -3.07
C TYR A 35 -0.71 10.59 -2.57
N THR A 36 0.05 10.04 -1.62
CA THR A 36 1.20 10.75 -1.01
C THR A 36 2.30 11.05 -2.03
N SER A 37 2.42 10.21 -3.06
CA SER A 37 3.37 10.37 -4.17
C SER A 37 3.09 11.54 -5.09
N GLY A 38 1.86 12.10 -5.05
CA GLY A 38 1.35 13.03 -6.06
C GLY A 38 0.55 12.36 -7.17
N GLN A 39 0.49 11.04 -7.18
CA GLN A 39 -0.39 10.29 -8.07
C GLN A 39 -1.85 10.43 -7.65
N VAL A 40 -2.76 10.15 -8.60
CA VAL A 40 -4.19 10.03 -8.30
C VAL A 40 -4.73 8.68 -8.76
N GLY A 41 -5.83 8.24 -8.15
CA GLY A 41 -6.44 6.97 -8.53
C GLY A 41 -7.91 6.86 -8.17
N PRO A 42 -8.60 5.79 -8.67
CA PRO A 42 -10.05 5.61 -8.51
C PRO A 42 -10.44 5.02 -7.16
N TYR A 43 -9.50 4.78 -6.27
CA TYR A 43 -9.78 4.26 -4.93
C TYR A 43 -8.76 4.76 -3.90
N TYR A 44 -9.16 4.70 -2.65
CA TYR A 44 -8.29 4.80 -1.49
C TYR A 44 -8.46 3.54 -0.64
N VAL A 45 -7.38 2.95 -0.14
CA VAL A 45 -7.40 1.77 0.70
C VAL A 45 -6.75 2.02 2.04
N GLN A 46 -7.39 1.54 3.11
CA GLN A 46 -6.87 1.53 4.48
C GLN A 46 -6.88 0.11 5.02
N SER A 47 -5.73 -0.52 4.97
CA SER A 47 -5.51 -1.93 5.35
C SER A 47 -5.88 -2.25 6.80
N THR A 48 -5.65 -1.31 7.73
CA THR A 48 -5.91 -1.49 9.17
C THR A 48 -7.40 -1.60 9.53
N THR A 49 -8.32 -1.32 8.59
CA THR A 49 -9.76 -1.50 8.87
C THR A 49 -10.16 -2.94 9.16
N VAL A 50 -9.35 -3.93 8.78
CA VAL A 50 -9.57 -5.35 9.14
C VAL A 50 -9.62 -5.57 10.66
N GLU A 51 -9.03 -4.67 11.45
CA GLU A 51 -9.06 -4.70 12.91
C GLU A 51 -10.45 -4.48 13.51
N LYS A 52 -11.39 -3.93 12.72
CA LYS A 52 -12.80 -3.77 13.13
C LYS A 52 -13.52 -5.11 13.30
N ASP A 53 -12.99 -6.17 12.71
CA ASP A 53 -13.49 -7.54 12.80
C ASP A 53 -12.35 -8.46 13.25
N GLY A 54 -12.49 -9.03 14.46
CA GLY A 54 -11.43 -9.87 15.05
C GLY A 54 -11.12 -11.12 14.23
N LEU A 55 -12.10 -11.69 13.50
CA LEU A 55 -11.88 -12.84 12.63
C LEU A 55 -11.14 -12.41 11.35
N ALA A 56 -11.53 -11.30 10.76
CA ALA A 56 -10.83 -10.73 9.60
C ALA A 56 -9.39 -10.39 9.94
N TYR A 57 -9.15 -9.76 11.10
CA TYR A 57 -7.80 -9.43 11.55
C TYR A 57 -6.97 -10.68 11.83
N ALA A 58 -7.52 -11.67 12.55
CA ALA A 58 -6.83 -12.95 12.77
C ALA A 58 -6.49 -13.65 11.45
N THR A 59 -7.39 -13.61 10.46
CA THR A 59 -7.17 -14.17 9.11
C THR A 59 -6.03 -13.46 8.40
N ALA A 60 -5.95 -12.14 8.49
CA ALA A 60 -4.85 -11.34 7.92
C ALA A 60 -3.49 -11.73 8.51
N ILE A 61 -3.42 -11.86 9.84
CA ILE A 61 -2.19 -12.28 10.54
C ILE A 61 -1.80 -13.71 10.17
N GLN A 62 -2.75 -14.65 10.15
CA GLN A 62 -2.49 -16.04 9.76
C GLN A 62 -2.00 -16.13 8.30
N SER A 63 -2.56 -15.31 7.41
CA SER A 63 -2.15 -15.24 6.01
C SER A 63 -0.72 -14.73 5.84
N LEU A 64 -0.34 -13.66 6.57
CA LEU A 64 1.02 -13.15 6.61
C LEU A 64 2.00 -14.21 7.15
N VAL A 65 1.65 -14.90 8.23
CA VAL A 65 2.47 -15.98 8.81
C VAL A 65 2.65 -17.12 7.81
N GLY A 66 1.56 -17.58 7.18
CA GLY A 66 1.61 -18.66 6.19
C GLY A 66 2.46 -18.29 4.97
N LEU A 67 2.33 -17.07 4.47
CA LEU A 67 3.13 -16.54 3.36
C LEU A 67 4.62 -16.49 3.71
N ILE A 68 4.96 -15.99 4.90
CA ILE A 68 6.34 -15.93 5.39
C ILE A 68 6.94 -17.33 5.50
N GLN A 69 6.24 -18.27 6.11
CA GLN A 69 6.70 -19.66 6.27
C GLN A 69 6.91 -20.37 4.92
N ALA A 70 6.07 -20.05 3.93
CA ALA A 70 6.15 -20.66 2.60
C ALA A 70 7.27 -20.07 1.73
N GLN A 71 7.60 -18.80 1.85
CA GLN A 71 8.37 -18.09 0.82
C GLN A 71 9.55 -17.25 1.33
N ALA A 72 9.57 -16.80 2.58
CA ALA A 72 10.54 -15.78 3.01
C ALA A 72 11.99 -16.28 3.14
N GLY A 73 12.22 -17.58 3.37
CA GLY A 73 13.55 -18.15 3.65
C GLY A 73 14.00 -17.83 5.08
N ALA A 74 15.31 -17.88 5.34
CA ALA A 74 15.87 -17.68 6.68
C ALA A 74 15.96 -16.20 7.04
N PHE A 75 15.55 -15.86 8.26
CA PHE A 75 15.69 -14.54 8.90
C PHE A 75 15.72 -14.70 10.44
N ASP A 76 16.25 -13.70 11.13
CA ASP A 76 16.43 -13.73 12.57
C ASP A 76 15.31 -13.03 13.33
N ALA A 77 14.80 -11.92 12.79
CA ALA A 77 13.82 -11.06 13.45
C ALA A 77 12.84 -10.44 12.46
N ILE A 78 11.68 -10.02 12.96
CA ILE A 78 10.67 -9.24 12.24
C ILE A 78 10.89 -7.76 12.55
N SER A 79 10.68 -6.88 11.57
CA SER A 79 10.62 -5.44 11.79
C SER A 79 9.30 -4.85 11.30
N GLY A 80 8.91 -3.72 11.89
CA GLY A 80 7.77 -2.91 11.46
C GLY A 80 8.07 -1.43 11.63
N GLY A 81 7.61 -0.62 10.68
CA GLY A 81 7.75 0.84 10.68
C GLY A 81 6.55 1.55 11.32
N GLU A 82 6.76 2.80 11.77
CA GLU A 82 5.70 3.60 12.39
C GLU A 82 4.61 3.97 11.39
N THR A 83 3.34 3.86 11.77
CA THR A 83 2.83 3.21 12.99
C THR A 83 1.98 1.99 12.64
N ARG A 84 1.36 1.99 11.45
CA ARG A 84 0.40 0.96 11.02
C ARG A 84 1.04 -0.41 10.79
N ASP A 85 2.32 -0.44 10.38
CA ASP A 85 3.00 -1.72 10.24
C ASP A 85 3.03 -2.50 11.56
N TRP A 86 3.05 -1.80 12.71
CA TRP A 86 3.11 -2.47 14.02
C TRP A 86 1.87 -3.29 14.34
N ASP A 87 0.73 -2.93 13.79
CA ASP A 87 -0.53 -3.66 13.98
C ASP A 87 -0.46 -5.05 13.33
N PHE A 88 0.36 -5.20 12.29
CA PHE A 88 0.62 -6.47 11.62
C PHE A 88 1.93 -7.13 12.07
N SER A 89 3.02 -6.38 12.19
CA SER A 89 4.35 -6.93 12.49
C SER A 89 4.47 -7.48 13.92
N ASN A 90 3.82 -6.84 14.91
CA ASN A 90 3.80 -7.35 16.29
C ASN A 90 3.15 -8.75 16.38
N PRO A 91 1.88 -8.95 15.95
CA PRO A 91 1.26 -10.26 16.06
C PRO A 91 1.94 -11.32 15.18
N VAL A 92 2.48 -10.95 14.01
CA VAL A 92 3.27 -11.85 13.16
C VAL A 92 4.53 -12.31 13.87
N ALA A 93 5.26 -11.40 14.52
CA ALA A 93 6.48 -11.74 15.29
C ALA A 93 6.16 -12.71 16.43
N ILE A 94 5.06 -12.48 17.17
CA ILE A 94 4.59 -13.36 18.25
C ILE A 94 4.26 -14.75 17.69
N ALA A 95 3.48 -14.82 16.59
CA ALA A 95 3.06 -16.08 15.99
C ALA A 95 4.26 -16.91 15.47
N LEU A 96 5.28 -16.23 14.93
CA LEU A 96 6.51 -16.87 14.45
C LEU A 96 7.55 -17.11 15.56
N ARG A 97 7.30 -16.64 16.79
CA ARG A 97 8.25 -16.68 17.92
C ARG A 97 9.59 -16.03 17.58
N LYS A 98 9.54 -14.90 16.86
CA LYS A 98 10.72 -14.13 16.46
C LYS A 98 10.84 -12.84 17.26
N PRO A 99 12.06 -12.36 17.55
CA PRO A 99 12.26 -11.00 18.05
C PRO A 99 11.63 -9.97 17.14
N HIS A 100 11.16 -8.85 17.71
CA HIS A 100 10.52 -7.78 16.97
C HIS A 100 11.26 -6.45 17.14
N LEU A 101 11.46 -5.71 16.05
CA LEU A 101 12.05 -4.38 15.97
C LEU A 101 11.00 -3.38 15.52
N LYS A 102 10.69 -2.39 16.37
CA LYS A 102 9.91 -1.20 15.99
C LYS A 102 10.85 -0.12 15.50
N MET A 103 10.55 0.45 14.35
CA MET A 103 11.33 1.53 13.75
C MET A 103 10.49 2.80 13.60
N TYR A 104 11.09 3.93 13.94
CA TYR A 104 10.53 5.26 13.75
C TYR A 104 11.27 5.96 12.60
N LYS A 105 10.61 6.87 11.91
CA LYS A 105 11.21 7.60 10.76
C LYS A 105 12.34 8.55 11.15
N ASP A 106 12.37 8.96 12.42
CA ASP A 106 13.47 9.75 12.99
C ASP A 106 14.73 8.94 13.33
N GLY A 107 14.71 7.62 13.05
CA GLY A 107 15.81 6.69 13.32
C GLY A 107 15.75 6.02 14.69
N LYS A 108 14.82 6.38 15.57
CA LYS A 108 14.63 5.68 16.84
C LYS A 108 14.18 4.24 16.60
N VAL A 109 14.70 3.31 17.39
CA VAL A 109 14.36 1.89 17.36
C VAL A 109 14.04 1.36 18.76
N LEU A 110 13.16 0.37 18.84
CA LEU A 110 12.80 -0.32 20.09
C LEU A 110 12.64 -1.82 19.82
N GLY A 111 13.12 -2.65 20.72
CA GLY A 111 12.93 -4.10 20.68
C GLY A 111 14.21 -4.86 20.35
N ALA A 112 14.24 -5.63 19.29
CA ALA A 112 15.36 -6.49 18.94
C ALA A 112 16.65 -5.73 18.64
N ASP A 113 17.81 -6.29 19.05
CA ASP A 113 19.12 -5.81 18.61
C ASP A 113 19.28 -5.99 17.11
N ILE A 114 19.95 -5.02 16.45
CA ILE A 114 20.09 -5.00 15.00
C ILE A 114 21.38 -5.70 14.55
N ALA A 115 22.50 -5.47 15.25
CA ALA A 115 23.82 -5.89 14.79
C ALA A 115 23.90 -7.39 14.48
N GLY A 116 24.38 -7.71 13.28
CA GLY A 116 24.59 -9.07 12.80
C GLY A 116 23.31 -9.85 12.45
N LYS A 117 22.12 -9.25 12.56
CA LYS A 117 20.84 -9.93 12.32
C LYS A 117 20.26 -9.63 10.94
N THR A 118 19.56 -10.62 10.41
CA THR A 118 18.77 -10.50 9.18
C THR A 118 17.31 -10.28 9.54
N PHE A 119 16.72 -9.21 9.01
CA PHE A 119 15.34 -8.81 9.24
C PHE A 119 14.44 -9.09 8.05
N LEU A 120 13.21 -9.48 8.34
CA LEU A 120 12.09 -9.45 7.41
C LEU A 120 11.14 -8.34 7.87
N HIS A 121 10.87 -7.36 7.00
CA HIS A 121 9.97 -6.27 7.31
C HIS A 121 8.53 -6.65 6.99
N VAL A 122 7.62 -6.44 7.95
CA VAL A 122 6.18 -6.64 7.75
C VAL A 122 5.49 -5.28 7.71
N ALA A 123 4.87 -4.98 6.58
CA ALA A 123 4.18 -3.73 6.31
C ALA A 123 2.66 -3.93 6.19
N ASP A 124 1.90 -2.94 6.61
CA ASP A 124 0.44 -2.90 6.42
C ASP A 124 0.08 -2.77 4.93
N LEU A 125 0.81 -1.91 4.23
CA LEU A 125 0.56 -1.59 2.84
C LEU A 125 1.86 -1.20 2.13
N ASN A 126 2.07 -1.77 0.94
CA ASN A 126 3.09 -1.31 0.01
C ASN A 126 2.46 -0.49 -1.12
N ASN A 127 3.08 0.63 -1.45
CA ASN A 127 2.72 1.47 -2.58
C ASN A 127 3.93 1.61 -3.53
N GLU A 128 4.86 2.51 -3.20
CA GLU A 128 6.05 2.82 -3.99
C GLU A 128 7.34 2.27 -3.38
N GLY A 129 7.25 1.60 -2.24
CA GLY A 129 8.43 1.11 -1.52
C GLY A 129 9.30 2.22 -0.92
N SER A 130 8.82 3.47 -0.89
CA SER A 130 9.57 4.63 -0.43
C SER A 130 9.96 4.54 1.05
N SER A 131 9.06 4.09 1.93
CA SER A 131 9.39 3.91 3.35
C SER A 131 10.51 2.90 3.57
N ALA A 132 10.50 1.79 2.85
CA ALA A 132 11.57 0.80 2.93
C ALA A 132 12.90 1.36 2.40
N ARG A 133 12.86 2.14 1.30
CA ARG A 133 14.02 2.77 0.68
C ARG A 133 14.62 3.86 1.57
N ASP A 134 13.77 4.78 2.05
CA ASP A 134 14.23 6.04 2.64
C ASP A 134 14.46 5.94 4.16
N HIS A 135 13.84 4.94 4.82
CA HIS A 135 13.88 4.78 6.26
C HIS A 135 14.30 3.38 6.72
N TRP A 136 13.53 2.33 6.39
CA TRP A 136 13.67 1.05 7.09
C TRP A 136 14.95 0.31 6.74
N LYS A 137 15.32 0.26 5.47
CA LYS A 137 16.59 -0.35 5.04
C LYS A 137 17.80 0.42 5.59
N PRO A 138 17.89 1.76 5.46
CA PRO A 138 18.97 2.54 6.06
C PRO A 138 19.13 2.34 7.58
N ILE A 139 18.04 2.34 8.34
CA ILE A 139 18.09 2.15 9.81
C ILE A 139 18.70 0.79 10.18
N ILE A 140 18.24 -0.28 9.52
CA ILE A 140 18.74 -1.64 9.78
C ILE A 140 20.22 -1.76 9.39
N GLU A 141 20.61 -1.24 8.22
CA GLU A 141 21.99 -1.36 7.74
C GLU A 141 22.98 -0.51 8.54
N GLN A 142 22.60 0.70 8.96
CA GLN A 142 23.39 1.55 9.84
C GLN A 142 23.58 0.90 11.22
N GLY A 143 22.59 0.12 11.68
CA GLY A 143 22.70 -0.67 12.91
C GLY A 143 23.54 -1.95 12.77
N GLY A 144 24.13 -2.21 11.60
CA GLY A 144 24.93 -3.41 11.34
C GLY A 144 24.12 -4.67 11.06
N GLY A 145 22.84 -4.53 10.74
CA GLY A 145 21.96 -5.62 10.31
C GLY A 145 21.77 -5.69 8.79
N ARG A 146 20.90 -6.58 8.34
CA ARG A 146 20.54 -6.75 6.94
C ARG A 146 19.03 -6.87 6.79
N LEU A 147 18.43 -6.10 5.88
CA LEU A 147 17.04 -6.29 5.47
C LEU A 147 16.99 -7.31 4.32
N ALA A 148 16.27 -8.42 4.47
CA ALA A 148 16.19 -9.50 3.47
C ALA A 148 15.02 -9.33 2.49
N GLY A 149 13.96 -8.66 2.93
CA GLY A 149 12.77 -8.46 2.12
C GLY A 149 11.66 -7.76 2.90
N VAL A 150 10.56 -7.52 2.18
CA VAL A 150 9.33 -6.92 2.69
C VAL A 150 8.18 -7.89 2.47
N VAL A 151 7.34 -8.05 3.46
CA VAL A 151 6.07 -8.76 3.36
C VAL A 151 4.97 -7.75 3.66
N SER A 152 4.10 -7.45 2.71
CA SER A 152 3.00 -6.52 2.90
C SER A 152 1.66 -7.25 3.02
N PHE A 153 0.76 -6.74 3.84
CA PHE A 153 -0.61 -7.24 3.86
C PHE A 153 -1.32 -6.85 2.55
N VAL A 154 -1.25 -5.59 2.14
CA VAL A 154 -1.78 -5.11 0.86
C VAL A 154 -0.65 -4.57 0.00
N ASP A 155 -0.66 -4.86 -1.31
CA ASP A 155 0.18 -4.20 -2.31
C ASP A 155 -0.71 -3.54 -3.36
N ARG A 156 -0.52 -2.25 -3.56
CA ARG A 156 -1.27 -1.47 -4.56
C ARG A 156 -0.82 -1.73 -5.99
N MET A 157 0.21 -2.56 -6.18
CA MET A 157 0.81 -2.89 -7.49
C MET A 157 1.30 -1.65 -8.26
N GLU A 158 1.80 -0.66 -7.52
CA GLU A 158 2.43 0.55 -8.07
C GLU A 158 3.95 0.30 -8.33
N ASP A 159 4.81 1.29 -8.09
CA ASP A 159 6.25 1.17 -8.37
C ASP A 159 7.02 0.35 -7.31
N GLY A 160 6.37 -0.04 -6.22
CA GLY A 160 7.02 -0.67 -5.06
C GLY A 160 7.82 -1.91 -5.38
N PHE A 161 7.29 -2.79 -6.22
CA PHE A 161 8.03 -3.99 -6.65
C PHE A 161 9.35 -3.63 -7.33
N THR A 162 9.32 -2.68 -8.28
CA THR A 162 10.51 -2.24 -9.02
C THR A 162 11.52 -1.55 -8.11
N VAL A 163 11.06 -0.71 -7.19
CA VAL A 163 11.91 0.00 -6.23
C VAL A 163 12.59 -1.00 -5.29
N LEU A 164 11.83 -1.92 -4.68
CA LEU A 164 12.36 -2.91 -3.75
C LEU A 164 13.34 -3.87 -4.45
N LYS A 165 13.02 -4.29 -5.68
CA LYS A 165 13.93 -5.13 -6.49
C LYS A 165 15.27 -4.43 -6.76
N LYS A 166 15.26 -3.13 -7.09
CA LYS A 166 16.50 -2.34 -7.25
C LYS A 166 17.33 -2.25 -5.96
N LEU A 167 16.69 -2.32 -4.81
CA LEU A 167 17.34 -2.36 -3.49
C LEU A 167 17.84 -3.76 -3.09
N GLY A 168 17.66 -4.78 -3.94
CA GLY A 168 17.98 -6.17 -3.64
C GLY A 168 17.01 -6.83 -2.66
N LEU A 169 15.81 -6.25 -2.45
CA LEU A 169 14.80 -6.74 -1.54
C LEU A 169 13.74 -7.55 -2.30
N ARG A 170 13.33 -8.68 -1.72
CA ARG A 170 12.16 -9.43 -2.20
C ARG A 170 10.90 -8.81 -1.61
N LEU A 171 9.84 -8.76 -2.41
CA LEU A 171 8.51 -8.37 -1.98
C LEU A 171 7.58 -9.57 -2.05
N PHE A 172 6.86 -9.82 -0.96
CA PHE A 172 5.76 -10.78 -0.86
C PHE A 172 4.50 -10.03 -0.41
N CYS A 173 3.33 -10.44 -0.91
CA CYS A 173 2.08 -9.77 -0.58
C CYS A 173 0.94 -10.76 -0.38
N VAL A 174 0.08 -10.51 0.61
CA VAL A 174 -1.13 -11.29 0.87
C VAL A 174 -2.24 -10.88 -0.10
N VAL A 175 -2.46 -9.58 -0.30
CA VAL A 175 -3.51 -9.03 -1.16
C VAL A 175 -2.90 -8.08 -2.19
N PRO A 176 -2.34 -8.60 -3.30
CA PRO A 176 -2.01 -7.76 -4.44
C PRO A 176 -3.31 -7.20 -5.06
N LEU A 177 -3.37 -5.89 -5.30
CA LEU A 177 -4.50 -5.24 -5.97
C LEU A 177 -4.32 -5.30 -7.50
N ASP A 178 -4.24 -6.53 -8.00
CA ASP A 178 -4.10 -6.88 -9.41
C ASP A 178 -5.48 -7.03 -10.11
N ALA A 179 -5.48 -7.46 -11.37
CA ALA A 179 -6.72 -7.68 -12.14
C ALA A 179 -7.68 -8.64 -11.43
N ARG A 180 -7.17 -9.71 -10.81
CA ARG A 180 -7.98 -10.68 -10.05
C ARG A 180 -8.66 -10.02 -8.84
N ALA A 181 -7.99 -9.10 -8.15
CA ALA A 181 -8.61 -8.37 -7.04
C ALA A 181 -9.85 -7.59 -7.51
N TRP A 182 -9.78 -6.97 -8.67
CA TRP A 182 -10.90 -6.23 -9.23
C TRP A 182 -12.00 -7.14 -9.75
N ASP A 183 -11.66 -8.30 -10.32
CA ASP A 183 -12.64 -9.34 -10.69
C ASP A 183 -13.43 -9.80 -9.47
N ILE A 184 -12.76 -10.15 -8.37
CA ILE A 184 -13.38 -10.55 -7.11
C ILE A 184 -14.29 -9.43 -6.56
N ALA A 185 -13.85 -8.18 -6.58
CA ALA A 185 -14.64 -7.06 -6.09
C ALA A 185 -15.92 -6.87 -6.92
N ARG A 186 -15.86 -7.09 -8.24
CA ARG A 186 -17.02 -7.06 -9.14
C ARG A 186 -17.95 -8.24 -8.91
N GLU A 187 -17.42 -9.46 -8.86
CA GLU A 187 -18.20 -10.70 -8.68
C GLU A 187 -18.95 -10.71 -7.34
N THR A 188 -18.38 -10.12 -6.32
CA THR A 188 -19.00 -9.99 -4.99
C THR A 188 -19.93 -8.79 -4.87
N GLY A 189 -20.09 -7.98 -5.92
CA GLY A 189 -21.01 -6.84 -5.96
C GLY A 189 -20.52 -5.59 -5.22
N PHE A 190 -19.28 -5.55 -4.76
CA PHE A 190 -18.69 -4.36 -4.10
C PHE A 190 -18.40 -3.23 -5.07
N VAL A 191 -18.16 -3.52 -6.34
CA VAL A 191 -17.96 -2.53 -7.38
C VAL A 191 -18.95 -2.74 -8.52
N SER A 192 -19.48 -1.63 -9.05
CA SER A 192 -20.33 -1.65 -10.24
C SER A 192 -19.51 -1.95 -11.50
N ALA A 193 -20.17 -2.30 -12.60
CA ALA A 193 -19.51 -2.49 -13.89
C ALA A 193 -18.75 -1.23 -14.35
N ALA A 194 -19.33 -0.04 -14.14
CA ALA A 194 -18.69 1.23 -14.49
C ALA A 194 -17.41 1.47 -13.66
N LEU A 195 -17.48 1.26 -12.34
CA LEU A 195 -16.31 1.41 -11.46
C LEU A 195 -15.23 0.36 -11.79
N TYR A 196 -15.62 -0.87 -12.09
CA TYR A 196 -14.67 -1.91 -12.52
C TYR A 196 -13.88 -1.46 -13.75
N MET A 197 -14.53 -0.85 -14.75
CA MET A 197 -13.84 -0.33 -15.93
C MET A 197 -12.83 0.76 -15.59
N GLU A 198 -13.13 1.63 -14.61
CA GLU A 198 -12.19 2.65 -14.14
C GLU A 198 -10.97 2.03 -13.44
N LEU A 199 -11.17 0.98 -12.62
CA LEU A 199 -10.11 0.26 -11.94
C LEU A 199 -9.16 -0.43 -12.94
N VAL A 200 -9.72 -1.12 -13.93
CA VAL A 200 -8.96 -1.79 -15.00
C VAL A 200 -8.23 -0.76 -15.87
N ALA A 201 -8.91 0.29 -16.32
CA ALA A 201 -8.30 1.33 -17.15
C ALA A 201 -7.08 1.99 -16.45
N ARG A 202 -7.17 2.21 -15.13
CA ARG A 202 -6.03 2.72 -14.38
C ARG A 202 -4.90 1.69 -14.26
N GLN A 203 -5.21 0.42 -14.12
CA GLN A 203 -4.21 -0.62 -14.05
C GLN A 203 -3.46 -0.77 -15.37
N ASP A 204 -4.18 -0.67 -16.50
CA ASP A 204 -3.60 -0.76 -17.84
C ASP A 204 -2.70 0.44 -18.18
N ASN A 205 -3.14 1.65 -17.84
CA ASN A 205 -2.36 2.87 -18.04
C ASN A 205 -2.67 3.91 -16.97
N ARG A 206 -1.87 3.87 -15.91
CA ARG A 206 -1.99 4.72 -14.72
C ARG A 206 -1.99 6.21 -15.05
N ASP A 207 -1.06 6.64 -15.89
CA ASP A 207 -0.87 8.05 -16.19
C ASP A 207 -1.97 8.57 -17.11
N ALA A 208 -2.34 7.84 -18.16
CA ALA A 208 -3.45 8.22 -19.04
C ALA A 208 -4.79 8.28 -18.29
N TRP A 209 -5.04 7.35 -17.38
CA TRP A 209 -6.22 7.40 -16.52
C TRP A 209 -6.24 8.66 -15.65
N ALA A 210 -5.12 8.96 -15.01
CA ALA A 210 -5.00 10.09 -14.10
C ALA A 210 -5.12 11.44 -14.84
N GLU A 211 -4.44 11.61 -15.98
CA GLU A 211 -4.52 12.79 -16.82
C GLU A 211 -5.98 13.04 -17.24
N ARG A 212 -6.68 12.00 -17.72
CA ARG A 212 -8.10 12.07 -18.07
C ARG A 212 -8.96 12.47 -16.86
N ALA A 213 -8.79 11.81 -15.73
CA ALA A 213 -9.58 12.08 -14.53
C ALA A 213 -9.40 13.50 -13.99
N LEU A 214 -8.17 14.03 -14.02
CA LEU A 214 -7.86 15.39 -13.60
C LEU A 214 -8.48 16.44 -14.52
N LEU A 215 -8.34 16.27 -15.86
CA LEU A 215 -8.84 17.22 -16.84
C LEU A 215 -10.37 17.18 -17.00
N SER A 216 -11.01 16.02 -16.76
CA SER A 216 -12.47 15.89 -16.83
C SER A 216 -13.19 16.50 -15.63
N HIS A 217 -12.47 16.86 -14.53
CA HIS A 217 -13.07 17.40 -13.33
C HIS A 217 -12.38 18.70 -12.86
N PRO A 218 -12.35 19.76 -13.71
CA PRO A 218 -11.61 20.98 -13.41
C PRO A 218 -12.07 21.67 -12.14
N ASP A 219 -13.39 21.72 -11.88
CA ASP A 219 -13.95 22.35 -10.69
C ASP A 219 -13.57 21.61 -9.39
N TYR A 220 -13.48 20.28 -9.45
CA TYR A 220 -13.02 19.51 -8.30
C TYR A 220 -11.54 19.79 -8.04
N PHE A 221 -10.68 19.82 -9.07
CA PHE A 221 -9.26 20.13 -8.92
C PHE A 221 -9.03 21.56 -8.42
N ARG A 222 -9.80 22.54 -8.91
CA ARG A 222 -9.74 23.93 -8.46
C ARG A 222 -10.05 24.03 -6.96
N ARG A 223 -11.17 23.45 -6.50
CA ARG A 223 -11.53 23.42 -5.05
C ARG A 223 -10.46 22.72 -4.22
N PHE A 224 -9.93 21.59 -4.72
CA PHE A 224 -8.87 20.84 -4.06
C PHE A 224 -7.57 21.66 -3.91
N HIS A 225 -7.25 22.51 -4.89
CA HIS A 225 -6.11 23.44 -4.82
C HIS A 225 -6.38 24.63 -3.90
N GLN A 226 -7.60 25.15 -3.84
CA GLN A 226 -7.97 26.30 -3.02
C GLN A 226 -8.00 25.97 -1.53
N ASP A 227 -8.33 24.73 -1.16
CA ASP A 227 -8.37 24.27 0.23
C ASP A 227 -6.94 24.24 0.84
N PRO A 228 -6.70 24.98 1.93
CA PRO A 228 -5.40 25.01 2.61
C PRO A 228 -4.89 23.60 3.02
N GLN A 229 -5.78 22.66 3.35
CA GLN A 229 -5.40 21.31 3.78
C GLN A 229 -4.92 20.43 2.63
N THR A 230 -5.34 20.71 1.40
CA THR A 230 -5.02 19.90 0.21
C THR A 230 -4.12 20.62 -0.79
N ARG A 231 -3.89 21.91 -0.65
CA ARG A 231 -3.06 22.73 -1.55
C ARG A 231 -1.67 22.14 -1.82
N ALA A 232 -0.99 21.69 -0.78
CA ALA A 232 0.33 21.07 -0.94
C ALA A 232 0.29 19.78 -1.77
N LYS A 233 -0.80 19.01 -1.65
CA LYS A 233 -1.02 17.81 -2.47
C LYS A 233 -1.34 18.20 -3.91
N ALA A 234 -2.13 19.24 -4.14
CA ALA A 234 -2.45 19.74 -5.49
C ALA A 234 -1.17 20.20 -6.23
N ALA A 235 -0.30 20.94 -5.56
CA ALA A 235 1.00 21.33 -6.12
C ALA A 235 1.85 20.10 -6.49
N ARG A 236 1.84 19.07 -5.65
CA ARG A 236 2.55 17.81 -5.95
C ARG A 236 1.95 17.09 -7.16
N ILE A 237 0.62 17.08 -7.32
CA ILE A 237 -0.06 16.52 -8.50
C ILE A 237 0.39 17.24 -9.77
N ILE A 238 0.40 18.58 -9.78
CA ILE A 238 0.88 19.37 -10.93
C ILE A 238 2.31 18.97 -11.32
N ASN A 239 3.21 18.84 -10.34
CA ASN A 239 4.59 18.43 -10.57
C ASN A 239 4.74 16.98 -11.03
N THR A 240 3.80 16.10 -10.69
CA THR A 240 3.81 14.68 -11.09
C THR A 240 3.37 14.52 -12.54
N TYR A 241 2.29 15.21 -12.95
CA TYR A 241 1.73 15.08 -14.29
C TYR A 241 2.22 16.20 -15.23
N THR A 242 3.53 16.17 -15.53
CA THR A 242 4.21 17.23 -16.30
C THR A 242 3.64 17.45 -17.69
N ARG A 243 3.03 16.42 -18.32
CA ARG A 243 2.40 16.51 -19.65
C ARG A 243 1.18 17.42 -19.70
N ILE A 244 0.46 17.54 -18.58
CA ILE A 244 -0.75 18.35 -18.42
C ILE A 244 -0.59 19.46 -17.38
N SER A 245 0.63 19.71 -16.90
CA SER A 245 0.88 20.70 -15.84
C SER A 245 0.37 22.11 -16.21
N ALA A 246 0.58 22.55 -17.46
CA ALA A 246 0.10 23.84 -17.94
C ALA A 246 -1.44 23.94 -17.95
N ASP A 247 -2.15 22.84 -18.24
CA ASP A 247 -3.60 22.80 -18.19
C ASP A 247 -4.10 22.83 -16.73
N LEU A 248 -3.46 22.09 -15.83
CA LEU A 248 -3.77 22.10 -14.40
C LEU A 248 -3.51 23.49 -13.78
N GLU A 249 -2.41 24.15 -14.15
CA GLU A 249 -2.13 25.54 -13.74
C GLU A 249 -3.19 26.52 -14.26
N ARG A 250 -3.65 26.35 -15.50
CA ARG A 250 -4.75 27.15 -16.04
C ARG A 250 -6.04 26.94 -15.25
N ILE A 251 -6.39 25.70 -14.91
CA ILE A 251 -7.57 25.37 -14.11
C ILE A 251 -7.56 26.08 -12.76
N VAL A 252 -6.42 26.10 -12.05
CA VAL A 252 -6.34 26.69 -10.70
C VAL A 252 -6.29 28.22 -10.75
N ASN A 253 -5.83 28.81 -11.83
CA ASN A 253 -5.73 30.28 -12.03
C ASN A 253 -6.97 30.90 -12.68
N THR A 254 -7.91 30.07 -13.19
CA THR A 254 -9.20 30.56 -13.70
C THR A 254 -10.14 30.84 -12.54
N PRO A 255 -10.76 32.02 -12.47
CA PRO A 255 -11.65 32.44 -11.39
C PRO A 255 -12.92 31.58 -11.30
#